data_85823577f6d3bf5c866bdc704f5cfbda
#
_entry.id   85823577f6d3bf5c866bdc704f5cfbda
#
_cell.length_a   1.000
_cell.length_b   1.000
_cell.length_c   1.000
_cell.angle_alpha   90.00
_cell.angle_beta   90.00
_cell.angle_gamma   90.00
#
_symmetry.space_group_name_H-M   'P 1'
#
loop_
_entity.id
_entity.type
_entity.pdbx_description
1 polymer ?
#
loop_
_entity_poly.entity_id
_entity_poly.type
_entity_poly.pdbx_seq_one_letter_code
_entity_poly.pdbx_strand_id
1 'polypeptide(L)'
;EGRLVVTNNYDGAAGIGSAEGRNSGPINIYGGKLDITGGQYAAGIGAGKGTSDVATKINGGVFIYGGTVTATGGDSGAGIGGGAYNNSAKRSETDGVFIYGGTVTATGGELAAGVGGGGAYHSFWSNKSYNGGFGCRVDVYGGTLTAQGGRRGAGIGAGSFHSLSTASMGGTLNVYGGTVDATGGAYGAGIGGGCNGNGGTVNVSGGIVRAKGGTDAAGIGGGEDGNGGTVNVSGGTVRGEGTHYGAGIGGGERSTTRSKGGNVTITGGTVIAIAGGECKGRQATGGSAIGCGQGMSEKDKSNIAGTLSLADNYRV
;
A
#
# COMPACT_ATOMS: atom_id res chain seq x y z
N GLU A 1 -7.60 -22.78 21.19
CA GLU A 1 -7.95 -21.53 20.49
C GLU A 1 -9.02 -21.78 19.44
N GLY A 2 -10.04 -20.91 19.37
CA GLY A 2 -11.08 -21.01 18.36
C GLY A 2 -10.54 -20.71 16.97
N ARG A 3 -11.07 -21.41 15.94
CA ARG A 3 -10.76 -21.16 14.53
C ARG A 3 -12.02 -20.73 13.80
N LEU A 4 -11.91 -19.67 13.01
CA LEU A 4 -12.93 -19.19 12.10
C LEU A 4 -12.40 -19.23 10.66
N VAL A 5 -13.11 -19.90 9.77
CA VAL A 5 -12.84 -19.89 8.33
C VAL A 5 -14.04 -19.28 7.64
N VAL A 6 -13.81 -18.26 6.87
CA VAL A 6 -14.84 -17.57 6.07
C VAL A 6 -14.38 -17.49 4.63
N THR A 7 -15.19 -18.00 3.72
CA THR A 7 -15.01 -17.80 2.28
C THR A 7 -16.30 -17.21 1.75
N ASN A 8 -16.21 -15.99 1.20
CA ASN A 8 -17.39 -15.36 0.62
C ASN A 8 -17.42 -15.62 -0.88
N ASN A 9 -18.46 -16.28 -1.34
CA ASN A 9 -18.69 -16.58 -2.76
C ASN A 9 -19.54 -15.52 -3.48
N TYR A 10 -19.99 -14.49 -2.75
CA TYR A 10 -20.72 -13.37 -3.34
C TYR A 10 -19.73 -12.26 -3.74
N ASP A 11 -19.68 -11.92 -5.01
CA ASP A 11 -18.64 -11.09 -5.62
C ASP A 11 -18.42 -9.73 -4.97
N GLY A 12 -19.48 -9.12 -4.46
CA GLY A 12 -19.44 -7.75 -3.92
C GLY A 12 -19.32 -7.65 -2.40
N ALA A 13 -19.28 -8.77 -1.65
CA ALA A 13 -19.27 -8.72 -0.19
C ALA A 13 -17.92 -9.09 0.40
N ALA A 14 -17.50 -8.38 1.46
CA ALA A 14 -16.31 -8.73 2.23
C ALA A 14 -16.49 -10.08 2.95
N GLY A 15 -15.37 -10.76 3.25
CA GLY A 15 -15.40 -11.95 4.10
C GLY A 15 -15.91 -11.61 5.50
N ILE A 16 -15.33 -10.58 6.12
CA ILE A 16 -15.83 -9.97 7.36
C ILE A 16 -15.94 -8.47 7.10
N GLY A 17 -17.13 -7.90 7.24
CA GLY A 17 -17.34 -6.46 7.07
C GLY A 17 -18.63 -6.13 6.35
N SER A 18 -18.57 -5.31 5.31
CA SER A 18 -19.77 -4.84 4.62
C SER A 18 -20.07 -5.62 3.33
N ALA A 19 -21.35 -5.63 2.98
CA ALA A 19 -21.82 -6.09 1.68
C ALA A 19 -21.69 -4.96 0.64
N GLU A 20 -21.94 -5.28 -0.64
CA GLU A 20 -21.93 -4.33 -1.76
C GLU A 20 -22.91 -3.16 -1.50
N GLY A 21 -22.42 -1.93 -1.66
CA GLY A 21 -23.19 -0.72 -1.47
C GLY A 21 -23.69 -0.49 -0.03
N ARG A 22 -23.11 -1.15 0.96
CA ARG A 22 -23.52 -1.03 2.36
C ARG A 22 -22.32 -0.65 3.24
N ASN A 23 -22.60 0.14 4.27
CA ASN A 23 -21.65 0.44 5.32
C ASN A 23 -21.77 -0.59 6.46
N SER A 24 -20.70 -0.78 7.22
CA SER A 24 -20.74 -1.50 8.49
C SER A 24 -20.09 -0.68 9.61
N GLY A 25 -20.30 -1.10 10.85
CA GLY A 25 -19.59 -0.58 12.03
C GLY A 25 -18.16 -1.12 12.15
N PRO A 26 -17.48 -0.81 13.25
CA PRO A 26 -16.10 -1.24 13.48
C PRO A 26 -16.01 -2.77 13.61
N ILE A 27 -14.86 -3.30 13.20
CA ILE A 27 -14.53 -4.73 13.31
C ILE A 27 -13.46 -4.88 14.39
N ASN A 28 -13.75 -5.67 15.41
CA ASN A 28 -12.82 -5.93 16.52
C ASN A 28 -12.44 -7.41 16.56
N ILE A 29 -11.15 -7.72 16.48
CA ILE A 29 -10.57 -9.07 16.54
C ILE A 29 -9.68 -9.15 17.77
N TYR A 30 -10.16 -9.86 18.79
CA TYR A 30 -9.45 -10.00 20.08
C TYR A 30 -8.46 -11.16 20.09
N GLY A 31 -8.66 -12.20 19.25
CA GLY A 31 -7.80 -13.38 19.20
C GLY A 31 -8.37 -14.50 18.35
N GLY A 32 -7.81 -15.71 18.49
CA GLY A 32 -8.19 -16.88 17.71
C GLY A 32 -7.39 -17.00 16.40
N LYS A 33 -7.74 -18.00 15.60
CA LYS A 33 -7.20 -18.20 14.26
C LYS A 33 -8.28 -17.91 13.22
N LEU A 34 -8.05 -16.89 12.38
CA LEU A 34 -8.98 -16.44 11.38
C LEU A 34 -8.36 -16.62 9.99
N ASP A 35 -9.08 -17.35 9.11
CA ASP A 35 -8.73 -17.52 7.70
C ASP A 35 -9.90 -16.96 6.87
N ILE A 36 -9.74 -15.77 6.31
CA ILE A 36 -10.84 -14.99 5.75
C ILE A 36 -10.55 -14.65 4.27
N THR A 37 -11.50 -14.96 3.40
CA THR A 37 -11.46 -14.62 1.97
C THR A 37 -12.69 -13.81 1.59
N GLY A 38 -12.49 -12.67 0.96
CA GLY A 38 -13.54 -11.81 0.41
C GLY A 38 -14.06 -12.32 -0.95
N GLY A 39 -15.22 -11.84 -1.36
CA GLY A 39 -15.73 -12.04 -2.72
C GLY A 39 -14.88 -11.30 -3.75
N GLN A 40 -15.09 -11.58 -5.04
CA GLN A 40 -14.23 -11.16 -6.15
C GLN A 40 -13.85 -9.67 -6.14
N TYR A 41 -14.74 -8.80 -5.73
CA TYR A 41 -14.53 -7.34 -5.74
C TYR A 41 -14.47 -6.73 -4.33
N ALA A 42 -14.29 -7.52 -3.30
CA ALA A 42 -14.40 -7.08 -1.92
C ALA A 42 -13.17 -7.45 -1.09
N ALA A 43 -12.99 -6.74 0.02
CA ALA A 43 -11.92 -7.03 0.95
C ALA A 43 -12.09 -8.39 1.64
N GLY A 44 -10.97 -9.00 2.07
CA GLY A 44 -11.02 -10.12 3.01
C GLY A 44 -11.68 -9.67 4.31
N ILE A 45 -11.09 -8.66 4.95
CA ILE A 45 -11.65 -7.99 6.13
C ILE A 45 -11.81 -6.51 5.79
N GLY A 46 -13.03 -6.01 5.81
CA GLY A 46 -13.24 -4.59 5.51
C GLY A 46 -14.45 -4.31 4.64
N ALA A 47 -14.28 -3.47 3.63
CA ALA A 47 -15.37 -3.00 2.82
C ALA A 47 -15.69 -3.94 1.64
N GLY A 48 -16.99 -4.07 1.37
CA GLY A 48 -17.49 -4.67 0.14
C GLY A 48 -17.27 -3.74 -1.06
N LYS A 49 -17.70 -4.18 -2.24
CA LYS A 49 -17.65 -3.39 -3.47
C LYS A 49 -18.56 -2.15 -3.37
N GLY A 50 -18.05 -0.99 -3.77
CA GLY A 50 -18.86 0.20 -3.98
C GLY A 50 -19.71 0.10 -5.24
N THR A 51 -20.89 0.73 -5.24
CA THR A 51 -21.75 0.83 -6.42
C THR A 51 -21.54 2.18 -7.13
N SER A 52 -22.20 2.40 -8.28
CA SER A 52 -22.15 3.70 -8.98
C SER A 52 -22.65 4.86 -8.10
N ASP A 53 -23.55 4.59 -7.16
CA ASP A 53 -24.27 5.61 -6.41
C ASP A 53 -23.88 5.67 -4.94
N VAL A 54 -23.33 4.57 -4.40
CA VAL A 54 -23.04 4.43 -2.97
C VAL A 54 -21.59 4.03 -2.74
N ALA A 55 -20.88 4.82 -1.96
CA ALA A 55 -19.60 4.41 -1.38
C ALA A 55 -19.85 3.34 -0.31
N THR A 56 -18.92 2.41 -0.17
CA THR A 56 -18.96 1.38 0.86
C THR A 56 -17.90 1.68 1.90
N LYS A 57 -18.26 1.70 3.17
CA LYS A 57 -17.34 2.11 4.23
C LYS A 57 -17.44 1.24 5.47
N ILE A 58 -16.27 0.99 6.09
CA ILE A 58 -16.18 0.52 7.47
C ILE A 58 -16.00 1.73 8.37
N ASN A 59 -17.10 2.12 9.02
CA ASN A 59 -17.09 3.24 9.96
C ASN A 59 -16.42 2.81 11.27
N GLY A 60 -15.44 3.58 11.72
CA GLY A 60 -14.66 3.32 12.93
C GLY A 60 -13.42 2.44 12.73
N GLY A 61 -13.34 1.66 11.63
CA GLY A 61 -12.12 0.92 11.27
C GLY A 61 -12.08 -0.55 11.69
N VAL A 62 -10.91 -1.16 11.51
CA VAL A 62 -10.58 -2.57 11.85
C VAL A 62 -9.55 -2.58 12.96
N PHE A 63 -9.85 -3.23 14.08
CA PHE A 63 -8.99 -3.31 15.26
C PHE A 63 -8.58 -4.75 15.52
N ILE A 64 -7.28 -5.03 15.54
CA ILE A 64 -6.70 -6.36 15.79
C ILE A 64 -5.86 -6.29 17.04
N TYR A 65 -6.37 -6.89 18.11
CA TYR A 65 -5.73 -6.91 19.43
C TYR A 65 -4.82 -8.13 19.60
N GLY A 66 -5.08 -9.23 18.88
CA GLY A 66 -4.28 -10.46 18.97
C GLY A 66 -4.76 -11.56 18.02
N GLY A 67 -4.22 -12.76 18.19
CA GLY A 67 -4.55 -13.93 17.38
C GLY A 67 -3.68 -14.06 16.12
N THR A 68 -4.08 -15.00 15.26
CA THR A 68 -3.49 -15.23 13.94
C THR A 68 -4.55 -14.95 12.89
N VAL A 69 -4.35 -13.91 12.10
CA VAL A 69 -5.32 -13.43 11.10
C VAL A 69 -4.71 -13.56 9.71
N THR A 70 -5.35 -14.34 8.86
CA THR A 70 -5.06 -14.41 7.42
C THR A 70 -6.25 -13.83 6.68
N ALA A 71 -6.02 -12.75 5.92
CA ALA A 71 -7.06 -12.07 5.18
C ALA A 71 -6.66 -11.94 3.70
N THR A 72 -7.48 -12.47 2.82
CA THR A 72 -7.27 -12.42 1.36
C THR A 72 -8.42 -11.66 0.71
N GLY A 73 -8.12 -10.63 -0.03
CA GLY A 73 -9.07 -9.91 -0.87
C GLY A 73 -9.39 -10.68 -2.15
N GLY A 74 -10.56 -10.42 -2.74
CA GLY A 74 -10.84 -10.84 -4.11
C GLY A 74 -10.05 -10.01 -5.13
N ASP A 75 -10.21 -10.24 -6.44
CA ASP A 75 -9.38 -9.67 -7.53
C ASP A 75 -9.10 -8.17 -7.43
N SER A 76 -10.07 -7.42 -6.95
CA SER A 76 -9.94 -5.97 -6.75
C SER A 76 -10.15 -5.54 -5.30
N GLY A 77 -10.21 -6.46 -4.36
CA GLY A 77 -10.35 -6.21 -2.93
C GLY A 77 -9.00 -6.22 -2.20
N ALA A 78 -8.84 -5.36 -1.20
CA ALA A 78 -7.71 -5.42 -0.29
C ALA A 78 -7.77 -6.68 0.61
N GLY A 79 -6.62 -7.17 1.07
CA GLY A 79 -6.62 -8.18 2.12
C GLY A 79 -7.36 -7.66 3.34
N ILE A 80 -6.94 -6.49 3.85
CA ILE A 80 -7.63 -5.74 4.91
C ILE A 80 -7.84 -4.30 4.44
N GLY A 81 -9.09 -3.84 4.32
CA GLY A 81 -9.34 -2.46 3.91
C GLY A 81 -10.50 -2.27 2.96
N GLY A 82 -10.26 -1.64 1.80
CA GLY A 82 -11.26 -1.33 0.80
C GLY A 82 -11.56 -2.47 -0.18
N GLY A 83 -12.78 -2.51 -0.68
CA GLY A 83 -13.16 -3.29 -1.85
C GLY A 83 -13.00 -2.48 -3.14
N ALA A 84 -13.33 -3.08 -4.27
CA ALA A 84 -13.38 -2.41 -5.58
C ALA A 84 -14.51 -1.40 -5.69
N TYR A 85 -14.42 -0.53 -6.69
CA TYR A 85 -15.54 0.36 -7.01
C TYR A 85 -15.62 0.78 -8.48
N ASN A 86 -16.83 1.19 -8.88
CA ASN A 86 -17.20 1.42 -10.27
C ASN A 86 -17.25 2.90 -10.67
N ASN A 87 -16.95 3.85 -9.76
CA ASN A 87 -17.12 5.27 -10.05
C ASN A 87 -16.07 6.11 -9.34
N SER A 88 -15.49 7.06 -10.05
CA SER A 88 -14.44 7.96 -9.55
C SER A 88 -14.83 8.81 -8.32
N ALA A 89 -16.13 8.95 -8.05
CA ALA A 89 -16.64 9.78 -6.95
C ALA A 89 -17.01 9.00 -5.69
N LYS A 90 -17.21 7.67 -5.78
CA LYS A 90 -17.71 6.84 -4.67
C LYS A 90 -16.71 5.75 -4.32
N ARG A 91 -16.03 5.90 -3.20
CA ARG A 91 -14.93 5.03 -2.77
C ARG A 91 -15.41 3.91 -1.86
N SER A 92 -14.69 2.80 -1.91
CA SER A 92 -14.80 1.73 -0.92
C SER A 92 -13.58 1.80 -0.01
N GLU A 93 -13.77 2.12 1.26
CA GLU A 93 -12.69 2.45 2.19
C GLU A 93 -12.97 2.00 3.63
N THR A 94 -11.95 2.06 4.47
CA THR A 94 -12.07 1.95 5.93
C THR A 94 -11.48 3.18 6.60
N ASP A 95 -12.00 3.56 7.76
CA ASP A 95 -11.47 4.68 8.55
C ASP A 95 -10.04 4.41 9.04
N GLY A 96 -9.63 3.15 9.14
CA GLY A 96 -8.27 2.76 9.48
C GLY A 96 -8.15 1.30 9.85
N VAL A 97 -6.92 0.83 9.93
CA VAL A 97 -6.54 -0.50 10.43
C VAL A 97 -5.57 -0.32 11.59
N PHE A 98 -5.93 -0.84 12.75
CA PHE A 98 -5.21 -0.65 14.01
C PHE A 98 -4.76 -2.00 14.55
N ILE A 99 -3.44 -2.26 14.61
CA ILE A 99 -2.84 -3.52 15.02
C ILE A 99 -2.11 -3.32 16.34
N TYR A 100 -2.66 -3.89 17.40
CA TYR A 100 -2.11 -3.84 18.74
C TYR A 100 -1.24 -5.05 19.05
N GLY A 101 -1.50 -6.20 18.40
CA GLY A 101 -0.77 -7.43 18.61
C GLY A 101 -1.18 -8.54 17.65
N GLY A 102 -0.65 -9.74 17.87
CA GLY A 102 -0.94 -10.92 17.06
C GLY A 102 -0.07 -11.03 15.81
N THR A 103 -0.42 -11.98 14.94
CA THR A 103 0.21 -12.21 13.64
C THR A 103 -0.82 -12.02 12.55
N VAL A 104 -0.62 -11.02 11.71
CA VAL A 104 -1.54 -10.62 10.65
C VAL A 104 -0.88 -10.82 9.29
N THR A 105 -1.51 -11.61 8.43
CA THR A 105 -1.14 -11.77 7.02
C THR A 105 -2.27 -11.25 6.15
N ALA A 106 -1.98 -10.25 5.34
CA ALA A 106 -2.96 -9.62 4.46
C ALA A 106 -2.49 -9.66 3.00
N THR A 107 -3.29 -10.29 2.14
CA THR A 107 -2.99 -10.40 0.70
C THR A 107 -4.06 -9.71 -0.11
N GLY A 108 -3.69 -8.72 -0.89
CA GLY A 108 -4.57 -8.05 -1.84
C GLY A 108 -4.83 -8.88 -3.10
N GLY A 109 -5.98 -8.69 -3.72
CA GLY A 109 -6.26 -9.20 -5.05
C GLY A 109 -5.42 -8.49 -6.13
N GLU A 110 -5.54 -8.89 -7.38
CA GLU A 110 -4.65 -8.47 -8.50
C GLU A 110 -4.43 -6.96 -8.57
N LEU A 111 -5.46 -6.17 -8.31
CA LEU A 111 -5.43 -4.71 -8.43
C LEU A 111 -5.33 -3.97 -7.09
N ALA A 112 -5.31 -4.67 -5.97
CA ALA A 112 -5.51 -4.11 -4.65
C ALA A 112 -4.29 -4.21 -3.74
N ALA A 113 -4.27 -3.39 -2.69
CA ALA A 113 -3.26 -3.45 -1.65
C ALA A 113 -3.44 -4.67 -0.73
N GLY A 114 -2.36 -5.14 -0.11
CA GLY A 114 -2.44 -6.09 0.99
C GLY A 114 -3.25 -5.49 2.15
N VAL A 115 -2.83 -4.31 2.62
CA VAL A 115 -3.58 -3.50 3.60
C VAL A 115 -3.80 -2.11 3.03
N GLY A 116 -5.06 -1.69 2.89
CA GLY A 116 -5.39 -0.35 2.41
C GLY A 116 -6.46 -0.29 1.34
N GLY A 117 -6.13 0.28 0.18
CA GLY A 117 -7.09 0.50 -0.90
C GLY A 117 -7.38 -0.73 -1.76
N GLY A 118 -8.63 -0.88 -2.14
CA GLY A 118 -9.01 -1.80 -3.22
C GLY A 118 -8.60 -1.28 -4.60
N GLY A 119 -8.71 -2.12 -5.61
CA GLY A 119 -8.43 -1.75 -6.99
C GLY A 119 -9.62 -1.12 -7.71
N ALA A 120 -9.35 -0.45 -8.82
CA ALA A 120 -10.41 -0.02 -9.73
C ALA A 120 -10.98 -1.21 -10.51
N TYR A 121 -12.30 -1.36 -10.53
CA TYR A 121 -12.94 -2.33 -11.42
C TYR A 121 -12.83 -1.86 -12.86
N HIS A 122 -12.20 -2.64 -13.72
CA HIS A 122 -12.13 -2.37 -15.15
C HIS A 122 -13.20 -3.18 -15.89
N SER A 123 -14.23 -2.52 -16.36
CA SER A 123 -15.10 -3.11 -17.37
C SER A 123 -14.40 -3.01 -18.73
N PHE A 124 -14.06 -4.13 -19.35
CA PHE A 124 -13.47 -4.20 -20.71
C PHE A 124 -14.29 -3.44 -21.79
N TRP A 125 -15.52 -3.09 -21.49
CA TRP A 125 -16.47 -2.47 -22.40
C TRP A 125 -16.69 -0.96 -22.18
N SER A 126 -16.06 -0.34 -21.17
CA SER A 126 -16.21 1.08 -20.92
C SER A 126 -14.88 1.82 -21.04
N ASN A 127 -14.81 2.81 -21.94
CA ASN A 127 -13.69 3.77 -22.03
C ASN A 127 -13.61 4.72 -20.82
N LYS A 128 -14.19 4.36 -19.67
CA LYS A 128 -14.16 5.18 -18.48
C LYS A 128 -12.97 4.82 -17.62
N SER A 129 -12.12 5.78 -17.36
CA SER A 129 -11.04 5.67 -16.39
C SER A 129 -11.62 5.65 -14.98
N TYR A 130 -11.39 4.58 -14.24
CA TYR A 130 -11.80 4.45 -12.85
C TYR A 130 -10.60 4.68 -11.95
N ASN A 131 -10.80 5.41 -10.88
CA ASN A 131 -9.78 5.68 -9.88
C ASN A 131 -9.67 4.51 -8.90
N GLY A 132 -8.47 4.02 -8.60
CA GLY A 132 -8.22 2.99 -7.58
C GLY A 132 -8.44 3.50 -6.16
N GLY A 133 -8.46 2.60 -5.20
CA GLY A 133 -8.62 2.93 -3.79
C GLY A 133 -7.39 3.64 -3.23
N PHE A 134 -7.65 4.73 -2.50
CA PHE A 134 -6.62 5.36 -1.69
C PHE A 134 -6.22 4.43 -0.54
N GLY A 135 -4.97 4.48 -0.13
CA GLY A 135 -4.55 3.85 1.11
C GLY A 135 -5.30 4.47 2.30
N CYS A 136 -5.66 3.64 3.26
CA CYS A 136 -6.23 4.10 4.52
C CYS A 136 -5.13 4.46 5.53
N ARG A 137 -5.53 4.84 6.72
CA ARG A 137 -4.64 4.93 7.88
C ARG A 137 -4.36 3.51 8.40
N VAL A 138 -3.10 3.20 8.68
CA VAL A 138 -2.66 1.94 9.30
C VAL A 138 -1.77 2.29 10.48
N ASP A 139 -2.17 1.89 11.68
CA ASP A 139 -1.39 2.09 12.91
C ASP A 139 -0.96 0.73 13.46
N VAL A 140 0.36 0.56 13.67
CA VAL A 140 0.95 -0.66 14.23
C VAL A 140 1.60 -0.32 15.56
N TYR A 141 1.00 -0.79 16.63
CA TYR A 141 1.49 -0.63 18.01
C TYR A 141 2.34 -1.82 18.44
N GLY A 142 2.08 -3.01 17.90
CA GLY A 142 2.78 -4.26 18.23
C GLY A 142 2.39 -5.41 17.31
N GLY A 143 2.91 -6.61 17.59
CA GLY A 143 2.66 -7.80 16.77
C GLY A 143 3.46 -7.83 15.47
N THR A 144 3.02 -8.66 14.53
CA THR A 144 3.63 -8.82 13.21
C THR A 144 2.59 -8.63 12.12
N LEU A 145 2.85 -7.73 11.19
CA LEU A 145 2.06 -7.51 10.00
C LEU A 145 2.86 -7.91 8.76
N THR A 146 2.40 -8.90 8.03
CA THR A 146 2.88 -9.24 6.68
C THR A 146 1.83 -8.82 5.67
N ALA A 147 2.17 -7.92 4.78
CA ALA A 147 1.26 -7.38 3.78
C ALA A 147 1.81 -7.59 2.37
N GLN A 148 1.05 -8.28 1.54
CA GLN A 148 1.37 -8.55 0.14
C GLN A 148 0.36 -7.85 -0.76
N GLY A 149 0.82 -6.93 -1.59
CA GLY A 149 0.00 -6.34 -2.65
C GLY A 149 -0.25 -7.32 -3.79
N GLY A 150 -1.39 -7.21 -4.44
CA GLY A 150 -1.63 -7.86 -5.72
C GLY A 150 -0.74 -7.25 -6.81
N ARG A 151 -0.78 -7.80 -8.02
CA ARG A 151 0.14 -7.44 -9.11
C ARG A 151 0.34 -5.93 -9.29
N ARG A 152 -0.71 -5.13 -9.12
CA ARG A 152 -0.68 -3.67 -9.29
C ARG A 152 -0.86 -2.89 -7.99
N GLY A 153 -1.06 -3.56 -6.87
CA GLY A 153 -1.30 -2.94 -5.56
C GLY A 153 -0.02 -2.79 -4.73
N ALA A 154 -0.04 -1.87 -3.80
CA ALA A 154 0.98 -1.75 -2.77
C ALA A 154 0.87 -2.88 -1.74
N GLY A 155 1.96 -3.22 -1.06
CA GLY A 155 1.87 -4.08 0.13
C GLY A 155 0.99 -3.42 1.19
N ILE A 156 1.34 -2.21 1.60
CA ILE A 156 0.53 -1.34 2.47
C ILE A 156 0.32 -0.02 1.74
N GLY A 157 -0.93 0.36 1.50
CA GLY A 157 -1.24 1.64 0.88
C GLY A 157 -2.34 1.59 -0.16
N ALA A 158 -2.07 2.08 -1.36
CA ALA A 158 -3.08 2.20 -2.41
C ALA A 158 -3.19 0.95 -3.30
N GLY A 159 -4.39 0.71 -3.80
CA GLY A 159 -4.58 -0.16 -4.94
C GLY A 159 -4.18 0.52 -6.26
N SER A 160 -4.35 -0.18 -7.39
CA SER A 160 -3.96 0.33 -8.70
C SER A 160 -4.90 1.41 -9.24
N PHE A 161 -4.33 2.29 -10.03
CA PHE A 161 -5.02 3.33 -10.81
C PHE A 161 -4.94 3.05 -12.30
N HIS A 162 -5.94 3.49 -13.04
CA HIS A 162 -5.93 3.39 -14.51
C HIS A 162 -5.74 4.75 -15.20
N SER A 163 -5.78 5.86 -14.46
CA SER A 163 -5.66 7.21 -15.02
C SER A 163 -4.57 8.03 -14.34
N LEU A 164 -3.71 8.64 -15.14
CA LEU A 164 -2.66 9.57 -14.67
C LEU A 164 -3.21 10.91 -14.14
N SER A 165 -4.51 11.18 -14.27
CA SER A 165 -5.07 12.51 -13.95
C SER A 165 -5.30 12.77 -12.47
N THR A 166 -5.44 11.72 -11.65
CA THR A 166 -5.56 11.84 -10.19
C THR A 166 -4.82 10.68 -9.53
N ALA A 167 -3.55 10.87 -9.23
CA ALA A 167 -2.74 9.85 -8.59
C ALA A 167 -3.33 9.41 -7.23
N SER A 168 -3.45 8.10 -7.00
CA SER A 168 -3.80 7.58 -5.68
C SER A 168 -2.71 7.93 -4.68
N MET A 169 -3.11 8.22 -3.46
CA MET A 169 -2.16 8.42 -2.36
C MET A 169 -2.07 7.15 -1.51
N GLY A 170 -0.87 6.79 -1.14
CA GLY A 170 -0.58 5.59 -0.36
C GLY A 170 -1.16 5.56 1.06
N GLY A 171 -1.93 6.56 1.47
CA GLY A 171 -2.48 6.64 2.83
C GLY A 171 -1.45 7.03 3.88
N THR A 172 -1.69 6.63 5.13
CA THR A 172 -0.77 6.92 6.24
C THR A 172 -0.45 5.64 6.98
N LEU A 173 0.82 5.31 7.13
CA LEU A 173 1.31 4.25 8.01
C LEU A 173 2.02 4.86 9.22
N ASN A 174 1.58 4.53 10.43
CA ASN A 174 2.27 4.87 11.67
C ASN A 174 2.75 3.59 12.35
N VAL A 175 4.03 3.48 12.65
CA VAL A 175 4.63 2.34 13.35
C VAL A 175 5.24 2.83 14.66
N TYR A 176 4.63 2.40 15.74
CA TYR A 176 5.05 2.69 17.11
C TYR A 176 5.86 1.52 17.69
N GLY A 177 5.62 0.30 17.20
CA GLY A 177 6.28 -0.93 17.63
C GLY A 177 5.93 -2.11 16.72
N GLY A 178 6.41 -3.32 17.07
CA GLY A 178 6.16 -4.53 16.30
C GLY A 178 7.00 -4.67 15.03
N THR A 179 6.58 -5.54 14.12
CA THR A 179 7.26 -5.81 12.85
C THR A 179 6.27 -5.65 11.70
N VAL A 180 6.68 -4.91 10.68
CA VAL A 180 5.94 -4.70 9.43
C VAL A 180 6.79 -5.19 8.27
N ASP A 181 6.33 -6.21 7.57
CA ASP A 181 6.91 -6.73 6.34
C ASP A 181 5.93 -6.50 5.19
N ALA A 182 6.25 -5.57 4.31
CA ALA A 182 5.36 -5.17 3.22
C ALA A 182 6.04 -5.38 1.86
N THR A 183 5.37 -6.14 0.99
CA THR A 183 5.84 -6.37 -0.38
C THR A 183 4.79 -5.88 -1.37
N GLY A 184 5.19 -5.03 -2.27
CA GLY A 184 4.35 -4.60 -3.38
C GLY A 184 4.16 -5.69 -4.44
N GLY A 185 3.12 -5.59 -5.22
CA GLY A 185 3.00 -6.37 -6.46
C GLY A 185 3.98 -5.87 -7.52
N ALA A 186 3.94 -6.45 -8.73
CA ALA A 186 4.91 -6.13 -9.79
C ALA A 186 5.10 -4.62 -10.06
N TYR A 187 4.03 -3.85 -9.94
CA TYR A 187 4.01 -2.41 -10.22
C TYR A 187 3.68 -1.55 -8.98
N GLY A 188 3.59 -2.16 -7.80
CA GLY A 188 3.24 -1.50 -6.55
C GLY A 188 4.43 -1.30 -5.63
N ALA A 189 4.43 -0.24 -4.85
CA ALA A 189 5.39 -0.03 -3.78
C ALA A 189 5.22 -1.06 -2.64
N GLY A 190 6.29 -1.35 -1.91
CA GLY A 190 6.16 -2.10 -0.66
C GLY A 190 5.20 -1.38 0.30
N ILE A 191 5.48 -0.10 0.54
CA ILE A 191 4.60 0.79 1.32
C ILE A 191 4.40 2.07 0.51
N GLY A 192 3.14 2.38 0.17
CA GLY A 192 2.80 3.61 -0.54
C GLY A 192 1.84 3.44 -1.71
N GLY A 193 2.24 3.83 -2.92
CA GLY A 193 1.41 3.78 -4.11
C GLY A 193 1.29 2.40 -4.75
N GLY A 194 0.12 2.05 -5.24
CA GLY A 194 -0.02 1.03 -6.29
C GLY A 194 0.45 1.57 -7.64
N CYS A 195 0.26 0.81 -8.73
CA CYS A 195 0.56 1.26 -10.09
C CYS A 195 -0.12 2.61 -10.38
N ASN A 196 0.61 3.57 -10.93
CA ASN A 196 0.24 4.98 -11.12
C ASN A 196 -0.07 5.74 -9.81
N GLY A 197 0.29 5.19 -8.65
CA GLY A 197 0.01 5.79 -7.34
C GLY A 197 1.23 6.48 -6.73
N ASN A 198 1.01 7.67 -6.15
CA ASN A 198 2.03 8.34 -5.35
C ASN A 198 2.17 7.69 -3.98
N GLY A 199 3.34 7.87 -3.36
CA GLY A 199 3.55 7.52 -1.96
C GLY A 199 2.60 8.28 -1.03
N GLY A 200 2.40 7.72 0.16
CA GLY A 200 1.66 8.33 1.25
C GLY A 200 2.58 8.95 2.29
N THR A 201 2.13 8.90 3.54
CA THR A 201 2.93 9.30 4.70
C THR A 201 3.31 8.07 5.53
N VAL A 202 4.58 7.94 5.86
CA VAL A 202 5.11 6.86 6.71
C VAL A 202 5.80 7.49 7.91
N ASN A 203 5.31 7.21 9.12
CA ASN A 203 5.87 7.68 10.37
C ASN A 203 6.33 6.47 11.19
N VAL A 204 7.61 6.40 11.53
CA VAL A 204 8.19 5.32 12.32
C VAL A 204 8.86 5.90 13.55
N SER A 205 8.32 5.60 14.73
CA SER A 205 8.88 5.98 16.02
C SER A 205 9.45 4.78 16.79
N GLY A 206 9.18 3.56 16.34
CA GLY A 206 9.68 2.31 16.91
C GLY A 206 9.43 1.12 16.02
N GLY A 207 9.84 -0.08 16.46
CA GLY A 207 9.62 -1.32 15.73
C GLY A 207 10.55 -1.51 14.52
N ILE A 208 10.17 -2.45 13.65
CA ILE A 208 10.93 -2.83 12.47
C ILE A 208 10.01 -2.76 11.24
N VAL A 209 10.43 -2.04 10.23
CA VAL A 209 9.73 -1.92 8.94
C VAL A 209 10.63 -2.42 7.82
N ARG A 210 10.16 -3.40 7.07
CA ARG A 210 10.78 -3.88 5.85
C ARG A 210 9.80 -3.71 4.71
N ALA A 211 10.19 -2.94 3.72
CA ALA A 211 9.35 -2.66 2.57
C ALA A 211 10.11 -2.98 1.28
N LYS A 212 9.53 -3.83 0.45
CA LYS A 212 10.09 -4.21 -0.84
C LYS A 212 9.12 -3.82 -1.95
N GLY A 213 9.58 -3.02 -2.89
CA GLY A 213 8.83 -2.66 -4.09
C GLY A 213 8.74 -3.81 -5.10
N GLY A 214 7.75 -3.75 -5.97
CA GLY A 214 7.68 -4.58 -7.16
C GLY A 214 8.72 -4.16 -8.22
N THR A 215 8.59 -4.67 -9.44
CA THR A 215 9.60 -4.56 -10.50
C THR A 215 10.04 -3.11 -10.75
N ASP A 216 9.12 -2.16 -10.81
CA ASP A 216 9.39 -0.78 -11.21
C ASP A 216 8.94 0.23 -10.14
N ALA A 217 8.82 -0.25 -8.90
CA ALA A 217 8.26 0.51 -7.80
C ALA A 217 9.25 0.70 -6.65
N ALA A 218 9.03 1.74 -5.86
CA ALA A 218 9.83 2.02 -4.68
C ALA A 218 9.61 0.99 -3.56
N GLY A 219 10.62 0.76 -2.74
CA GLY A 219 10.43 0.07 -1.47
C GLY A 219 9.41 0.80 -0.60
N ILE A 220 9.67 2.09 -0.34
CA ILE A 220 8.74 2.99 0.36
C ILE A 220 8.52 4.22 -0.54
N GLY A 221 7.30 4.44 -1.00
CA GLY A 221 6.97 5.62 -1.81
C GLY A 221 6.06 5.35 -2.99
N GLY A 222 6.45 5.76 -4.20
CA GLY A 222 5.62 5.61 -5.41
C GLY A 222 5.62 4.18 -5.97
N GLY A 223 4.49 3.75 -6.50
CA GLY A 223 4.43 2.64 -7.44
C GLY A 223 5.01 3.04 -8.80
N GLU A 224 4.92 2.15 -9.81
CA GLU A 224 5.22 2.52 -11.20
C GLU A 224 4.49 3.81 -11.58
N ASP A 225 5.14 4.72 -12.27
CA ASP A 225 4.66 6.06 -12.63
C ASP A 225 4.29 6.98 -11.42
N GLY A 226 4.58 6.56 -10.19
CA GLY A 226 4.25 7.29 -8.96
C GLY A 226 5.41 8.09 -8.38
N ASN A 227 5.10 9.24 -7.78
CA ASN A 227 6.05 10.04 -7.02
C ASN A 227 6.24 9.48 -5.61
N GLY A 228 7.37 9.79 -4.97
CA GLY A 228 7.60 9.53 -3.56
C GLY A 228 6.61 10.26 -2.66
N GLY A 229 6.54 9.81 -1.42
CA GLY A 229 5.71 10.39 -0.37
C GLY A 229 6.52 11.11 0.71
N THR A 230 6.00 11.12 1.92
CA THR A 230 6.67 11.65 3.11
C THR A 230 7.05 10.50 4.04
N VAL A 231 8.32 10.45 4.46
CA VAL A 231 8.82 9.42 5.38
C VAL A 231 9.50 10.12 6.56
N ASN A 232 8.98 9.90 7.76
CA ASN A 232 9.50 10.46 9.00
C ASN A 232 9.94 9.31 9.90
N VAL A 233 11.22 9.27 10.27
CA VAL A 233 11.79 8.25 11.15
C VAL A 233 12.39 8.92 12.36
N SER A 234 11.80 8.69 13.53
CA SER A 234 12.28 9.18 14.82
C SER A 234 12.80 8.06 15.71
N GLY A 235 12.62 6.80 15.32
CA GLY A 235 13.10 5.62 16.04
C GLY A 235 12.87 4.33 15.23
N GLY A 236 13.27 3.18 15.80
CA GLY A 236 13.12 1.89 15.17
C GLY A 236 14.10 1.62 14.00
N THR A 237 13.79 0.63 13.18
CA THR A 237 14.58 0.26 12.00
C THR A 237 13.69 0.24 10.76
N VAL A 238 14.08 0.97 9.73
CA VAL A 238 13.38 1.05 8.45
C VAL A 238 14.30 0.55 7.33
N ARG A 239 13.84 -0.45 6.58
CA ARG A 239 14.48 -0.92 5.36
C ARG A 239 13.54 -0.74 4.19
N GLY A 240 13.92 0.10 3.25
CA GLY A 240 13.24 0.27 1.95
C GLY A 240 14.11 -0.32 0.83
N GLU A 241 13.57 -1.25 0.04
CA GLU A 241 14.24 -1.90 -1.07
C GLU A 241 13.43 -1.69 -2.35
N GLY A 242 13.94 -0.85 -3.25
CA GLY A 242 13.45 -0.77 -4.63
C GLY A 242 13.93 -1.96 -5.45
N THR A 243 13.24 -2.29 -6.51
CA THR A 243 13.67 -3.29 -7.48
C THR A 243 13.77 -2.67 -8.86
N HIS A 244 14.63 -3.18 -9.72
CA HIS A 244 14.96 -2.65 -11.05
C HIS A 244 15.18 -1.12 -11.04
N TYR A 245 14.17 -0.33 -11.33
CA TYR A 245 14.28 1.11 -11.51
C TYR A 245 13.67 1.94 -10.37
N GLY A 246 13.04 1.28 -9.40
CA GLY A 246 12.43 1.93 -8.25
C GLY A 246 13.47 2.42 -7.23
N ALA A 247 13.17 3.50 -6.53
CA ALA A 247 13.98 3.95 -5.41
C ALA A 247 13.84 3.02 -4.20
N GLY A 248 14.86 2.95 -3.35
CA GLY A 248 14.73 2.32 -2.04
C GLY A 248 13.65 3.03 -1.22
N ILE A 249 13.78 4.36 -1.10
CA ILE A 249 12.79 5.26 -0.51
C ILE A 249 12.60 6.44 -1.46
N GLY A 250 11.42 6.58 -2.04
CA GLY A 250 11.15 7.68 -2.99
C GLY A 250 10.19 7.33 -4.11
N GLY A 251 10.54 7.68 -5.35
CA GLY A 251 9.69 7.45 -6.51
C GLY A 251 9.87 6.07 -7.15
N GLY A 252 8.84 5.58 -7.83
CA GLY A 252 8.94 4.43 -8.72
C GLY A 252 9.54 4.81 -10.10
N GLU A 253 9.70 3.83 -11.00
CA GLU A 253 10.03 4.11 -12.40
C GLU A 253 8.91 4.94 -13.06
N ARG A 254 9.28 5.74 -14.04
CA ARG A 254 8.31 6.46 -14.85
C ARG A 254 8.64 6.37 -16.33
N SER A 255 7.65 5.96 -17.12
CA SER A 255 7.82 5.68 -18.55
C SER A 255 8.07 6.94 -19.40
N THR A 256 7.59 8.09 -18.99
CA THR A 256 7.65 9.34 -19.79
C THR A 256 8.44 10.47 -19.16
N THR A 257 8.45 10.56 -17.83
CA THR A 257 9.16 11.58 -17.05
C THR A 257 9.78 10.93 -15.83
N ARG A 258 10.71 11.55 -15.15
CA ARG A 258 11.21 11.03 -13.88
C ARG A 258 10.17 11.21 -12.79
N SER A 259 9.99 10.19 -11.94
CA SER A 259 9.21 10.33 -10.70
C SER A 259 9.96 11.29 -9.76
N LYS A 260 9.19 12.09 -9.02
CA LYS A 260 9.77 12.92 -7.96
C LYS A 260 10.17 12.04 -6.79
N GLY A 261 11.31 12.33 -6.18
CA GLY A 261 11.66 11.83 -4.85
C GLY A 261 10.65 12.32 -3.82
N GLY A 262 10.59 11.66 -2.67
CA GLY A 262 9.76 12.09 -1.55
C GLY A 262 10.50 13.00 -0.59
N ASN A 263 9.82 13.39 0.48
CA ASN A 263 10.42 14.09 1.61
C ASN A 263 10.79 13.06 2.69
N VAL A 264 12.06 12.95 3.03
CA VAL A 264 12.55 12.00 4.04
C VAL A 264 13.19 12.78 5.18
N THR A 265 12.67 12.59 6.38
CA THR A 265 13.17 13.20 7.61
C THR A 265 13.59 12.11 8.59
N ILE A 266 14.84 12.12 9.02
CA ILE A 266 15.39 11.14 9.95
C ILE A 266 15.93 11.91 11.17
N THR A 267 15.25 11.75 12.31
CA THR A 267 15.63 12.34 13.58
C THR A 267 16.08 11.30 14.61
N GLY A 268 15.93 10.01 14.31
CA GLY A 268 16.35 8.88 15.14
C GLY A 268 16.20 7.55 14.40
N GLY A 269 16.65 6.47 15.03
CA GLY A 269 16.53 5.11 14.50
C GLY A 269 17.59 4.76 13.42
N THR A 270 17.33 3.69 12.68
CA THR A 270 18.20 3.19 11.60
C THR A 270 17.40 3.14 10.30
N VAL A 271 17.93 3.73 9.24
CA VAL A 271 17.34 3.68 7.91
C VAL A 271 18.30 3.01 6.94
N ILE A 272 17.81 1.99 6.23
CA ILE A 272 18.52 1.26 5.19
C ILE A 272 17.72 1.40 3.91
N ALA A 273 18.22 2.18 2.98
CA ALA A 273 17.60 2.36 1.67
C ALA A 273 18.45 1.66 0.61
N ILE A 274 17.84 0.78 -0.17
CA ILE A 274 18.50 0.01 -1.22
C ILE A 274 17.83 0.33 -2.53
N ALA A 275 18.60 0.89 -3.44
CA ALA A 275 18.14 1.17 -4.80
C ALA A 275 17.88 -0.13 -5.56
N GLY A 276 16.94 -0.11 -6.47
CA GLY A 276 16.84 -1.12 -7.51
C GLY A 276 18.08 -1.09 -8.40
N GLY A 277 18.60 -2.23 -8.79
CA GLY A 277 19.76 -2.38 -9.66
C GLY A 277 19.69 -3.64 -10.51
N GLU A 278 20.30 -3.58 -11.70
CA GLU A 278 20.46 -4.58 -12.75
C GLU A 278 19.23 -4.89 -13.62
N CYS A 279 19.22 -4.26 -14.79
CA CYS A 279 18.66 -4.89 -15.99
C CYS A 279 19.79 -5.44 -16.85
N LYS A 280 19.88 -6.76 -17.00
CA LYS A 280 20.76 -7.39 -17.98
C LYS A 280 20.40 -6.89 -19.39
N GLY A 281 21.29 -6.16 -20.02
CA GLY A 281 21.21 -5.81 -21.44
C GLY A 281 20.80 -4.40 -21.84
N ARG A 282 20.53 -3.50 -20.89
CA ARG A 282 20.42 -2.04 -21.16
C ARG A 282 21.42 -1.30 -20.27
N GLN A 283 21.90 -0.12 -20.70
CA GLN A 283 22.78 0.68 -19.84
C GLN A 283 22.09 0.92 -18.50
N ALA A 284 22.64 0.31 -17.46
CA ALA A 284 22.05 0.26 -16.13
C ALA A 284 22.11 1.66 -15.49
N THR A 285 20.97 2.32 -15.39
CA THR A 285 20.78 3.47 -14.52
C THR A 285 19.62 3.11 -13.60
N GLY A 286 19.89 2.63 -12.39
CA GLY A 286 18.88 2.27 -11.39
C GLY A 286 18.25 3.49 -10.70
N GLY A 287 17.22 3.27 -9.87
CA GLY A 287 16.68 4.28 -8.99
C GLY A 287 17.69 4.73 -7.92
N SER A 288 17.38 5.80 -7.21
CA SER A 288 18.19 6.27 -6.08
C SER A 288 17.91 5.42 -4.82
N ALA A 289 18.90 5.26 -3.95
CA ALA A 289 18.62 4.67 -2.64
C ALA A 289 17.57 5.51 -1.88
N ILE A 290 17.77 6.83 -1.82
CA ILE A 290 16.76 7.81 -1.36
C ILE A 290 16.64 8.86 -2.45
N GLY A 291 15.44 9.05 -3.01
CA GLY A 291 15.20 10.03 -4.06
C GLY A 291 14.26 9.57 -5.15
N CYS A 292 14.56 9.90 -6.41
CA CYS A 292 13.72 9.53 -7.55
C CYS A 292 14.01 8.11 -8.04
N GLY A 293 12.99 7.47 -8.61
CA GLY A 293 13.18 6.33 -9.49
C GLY A 293 13.77 6.75 -10.85
N GLN A 294 14.10 5.77 -11.68
CA GLN A 294 14.58 6.03 -13.02
C GLN A 294 13.45 6.56 -13.92
N GLY A 295 13.76 7.49 -14.81
CA GLY A 295 12.90 7.91 -15.91
C GLY A 295 13.49 7.52 -17.25
N MET A 296 12.67 7.17 -18.22
CA MET A 296 13.10 6.74 -19.56
C MET A 296 13.53 7.91 -20.47
N SER A 297 13.31 9.17 -20.08
CA SER A 297 13.62 10.35 -20.89
C SER A 297 14.82 11.12 -20.36
N GLU A 298 15.88 11.24 -21.18
CA GLU A 298 17.03 12.12 -20.90
C GLU A 298 16.71 13.62 -20.99
N LYS A 299 15.54 14.00 -21.49
CA LYS A 299 15.22 15.39 -21.82
C LYS A 299 14.77 16.23 -20.62
N ASP A 300 14.30 15.62 -19.55
CA ASP A 300 13.84 16.37 -18.39
C ASP A 300 14.89 16.35 -17.28
N LYS A 301 15.73 17.39 -17.27
CA LYS A 301 16.73 17.64 -16.22
C LYS A 301 16.18 18.52 -15.09
N SER A 302 14.87 18.71 -15.00
CA SER A 302 14.26 19.48 -13.91
C SER A 302 14.58 18.82 -12.57
N ASN A 303 14.76 19.63 -11.54
CA ASN A 303 15.14 19.20 -10.20
C ASN A 303 13.99 18.43 -9.55
N ILE A 304 14.04 17.09 -9.63
CA ILE A 304 13.04 16.15 -9.14
C ILE A 304 13.50 15.37 -7.91
N ALA A 305 14.66 15.74 -7.38
CA ALA A 305 15.11 15.21 -6.09
C ALA A 305 14.11 15.59 -5.01
N GLY A 306 13.79 14.63 -4.12
CA GLY A 306 13.08 14.90 -2.88
C GLY A 306 14.00 15.61 -1.87
N THR A 307 13.48 15.91 -0.70
CA THR A 307 14.27 16.45 0.40
C THR A 307 14.70 15.32 1.35
N LEU A 308 15.96 15.36 1.78
CA LEU A 308 16.48 14.55 2.87
C LEU A 308 16.91 15.49 4.00
N SER A 309 16.27 15.36 5.16
CA SER A 309 16.60 16.11 6.36
C SER A 309 17.10 15.15 7.44
N LEU A 310 18.28 15.42 7.96
CA LEU A 310 18.92 14.63 9.02
C LEU A 310 19.06 15.50 10.28
N ALA A 311 18.94 14.91 11.46
CA ALA A 311 19.28 15.60 12.71
C ALA A 311 20.81 15.80 12.79
N ASP A 312 21.25 16.80 13.55
CA ASP A 312 22.66 17.24 13.62
C ASP A 312 23.66 16.17 14.09
N ASN A 313 23.20 15.07 14.67
CA ASN A 313 24.03 13.98 15.20
C ASN A 313 24.15 12.78 14.24
N TYR A 314 23.59 12.83 13.03
CA TYR A 314 23.78 11.79 12.03
C TYR A 314 25.11 11.98 11.29
N ARG A 315 25.90 10.89 11.23
CA ARG A 315 27.04 10.77 10.32
C ARG A 315 26.58 10.01 9.07
N VAL A 316 26.75 10.59 7.90
CA VAL A 316 26.48 9.98 6.59
C VAL A 316 27.70 9.17 6.17
#